data_09bee242f5d2de1c1eaeee0097328085
#
_entry.id   09bee242f5d2de1c1eaeee0097328085
#
_cell.length_a   1.000
_cell.length_b   1.000
_cell.length_c   1.000
_cell.angle_alpha   90.00
_cell.angle_beta   90.00
_cell.angle_gamma   90.00
#
_symmetry.space_group_name_H-M   'P 1'
#
loop_
_entity.id
_entity.type
_entity.pdbx_description
1 polymer ?
#
loop_
_entity_poly.entity_id
_entity_poly.type
_entity_poly.pdbx_seq_one_letter_code
_entity_poly.pdbx_strand_id
1 'polypeptide(L)'
;MSDFLWVEKYRPKKISDCILTDELKQTFTEFLNKKEIPNLLLSGTAGTGKTTVARALCEEIGCDYIMINGSDEGRHIDTLRTQIKNFASTVSLEETNRHKIVIIDEADYMNPDSVQPALRNFIETFYKNCRFIFTCNFKNKIIPALHSRCTVIDFRITNGQKVSTATALLERLMTILKEEQISADKKVVAELIQRHYPDFRRTINELQRYSVRGKIDSGILVSLSEINNKELIKMLKEKRFGDMRKWVVQNLDKDPSSLFSNIYEILYKHLDPKSVPQAVLTIADYQYKSAFVADQEINLVACLTEVMAQCQFK
;
A
#
# COMPACT_ATOMS: atom_id res chain seq x y z
N MET A 1 -26.19 -0.63 -6.74
CA MET A 1 -25.60 0.71 -6.51
C MET A 1 -24.30 0.77 -7.28
N SER A 2 -24.09 1.77 -8.15
CA SER A 2 -22.80 1.93 -8.82
C SER A 2 -21.79 2.39 -7.77
N ASP A 3 -20.70 1.65 -7.63
CA ASP A 3 -19.63 2.04 -6.71
C ASP A 3 -19.08 3.39 -7.15
N PHE A 4 -19.25 4.39 -6.30
CA PHE A 4 -18.78 5.75 -6.57
C PHE A 4 -17.24 5.81 -6.63
N LEU A 5 -16.58 4.98 -5.82
CA LEU A 5 -15.13 4.96 -5.75
C LEU A 5 -14.53 4.13 -6.89
N TRP A 6 -13.68 4.74 -7.70
CA TRP A 6 -13.01 4.07 -8.82
C TRP A 6 -12.19 2.87 -8.40
N VAL A 7 -11.60 2.90 -7.21
CA VAL A 7 -10.84 1.77 -6.64
C VAL A 7 -11.71 0.51 -6.52
N GLU A 8 -13.00 0.66 -6.19
CA GLU A 8 -13.93 -0.46 -6.10
C GLU A 8 -14.59 -0.76 -7.45
N LYS A 9 -15.06 0.27 -8.16
CA LYS A 9 -15.72 0.13 -9.47
C LYS A 9 -14.84 -0.59 -10.50
N TYR A 10 -13.54 -0.27 -10.52
CA TYR A 10 -12.57 -0.81 -11.47
C TYR A 10 -11.66 -1.87 -10.87
N ARG A 11 -12.04 -2.44 -9.72
CA ARG A 11 -11.27 -3.53 -9.10
C ARG A 11 -11.21 -4.74 -10.05
N PRO A 12 -10.02 -5.23 -10.40
CA PRO A 12 -9.86 -6.43 -11.21
C PRO A 12 -10.59 -7.63 -10.62
N LYS A 13 -11.32 -8.37 -11.46
CA LYS A 13 -12.01 -9.62 -11.11
C LYS A 13 -11.30 -10.85 -11.64
N LYS A 14 -10.32 -10.68 -12.53
CA LYS A 14 -9.51 -11.74 -13.11
C LYS A 14 -8.03 -11.47 -12.88
N ILE A 15 -7.25 -12.52 -12.77
CA ILE A 15 -5.80 -12.42 -12.61
C ILE A 15 -5.13 -11.75 -13.82
N SER A 16 -5.67 -12.00 -15.03
CA SER A 16 -5.21 -11.34 -16.27
C SER A 16 -5.27 -9.81 -16.19
N ASP A 17 -6.26 -9.27 -15.49
CA ASP A 17 -6.52 -7.83 -15.40
C ASP A 17 -5.75 -7.17 -14.23
N CYS A 18 -5.15 -7.98 -13.35
CA CYS A 18 -4.32 -7.50 -12.26
C CYS A 18 -2.96 -7.01 -12.79
N ILE A 19 -2.50 -5.88 -12.22
CA ILE A 19 -1.17 -5.36 -12.51
C ILE A 19 -0.17 -6.10 -11.64
N LEU A 20 0.52 -7.06 -12.23
CA LEU A 20 1.46 -7.96 -11.58
C LEU A 20 2.74 -8.06 -12.41
N THR A 21 3.82 -8.47 -11.79
CA THR A 21 5.02 -8.90 -12.51
C THR A 21 4.77 -10.21 -13.24
N ASP A 22 5.54 -10.50 -14.28
CA ASP A 22 5.35 -11.71 -15.10
C ASP A 22 5.47 -12.98 -14.25
N GLU A 23 6.41 -13.02 -13.30
CA GLU A 23 6.59 -14.12 -12.34
C GLU A 23 5.32 -14.35 -11.49
N LEU A 24 4.75 -13.26 -10.95
CA LEU A 24 3.52 -13.35 -10.16
C LEU A 24 2.33 -13.78 -11.02
N LYS A 25 2.21 -13.24 -12.25
CA LYS A 25 1.17 -13.67 -13.19
C LYS A 25 1.27 -15.16 -13.49
N GLN A 26 2.47 -15.66 -13.76
CA GLN A 26 2.71 -17.08 -14.02
C GLN A 26 2.31 -17.92 -12.81
N THR A 27 2.75 -17.57 -11.61
CA THR A 27 2.42 -18.28 -10.37
C THR A 27 0.91 -18.37 -10.13
N PHE A 28 0.18 -17.26 -10.25
CA PHE A 28 -1.27 -17.28 -10.06
C PHE A 28 -2.01 -18.00 -11.20
N THR A 29 -1.50 -17.92 -12.44
CA THR A 29 -2.05 -18.67 -13.57
C THR A 29 -1.91 -20.18 -13.37
N GLU A 30 -0.81 -20.65 -12.75
CA GLU A 30 -0.67 -22.07 -12.40
C GLU A 30 -1.72 -22.54 -11.38
N PHE A 31 -2.08 -21.70 -10.38
CA PHE A 31 -3.16 -22.03 -9.45
C PHE A 31 -4.51 -22.08 -10.15
N LEU A 32 -4.77 -21.16 -11.09
CA LEU A 32 -5.99 -21.19 -11.93
C LEU A 32 -6.08 -22.47 -12.76
N ASN A 33 -4.98 -22.86 -13.41
CA ASN A 33 -4.94 -24.05 -14.25
C ASN A 33 -5.15 -25.35 -13.45
N LYS A 34 -4.58 -25.41 -12.23
CA LYS A 34 -4.79 -26.53 -11.30
C LYS A 34 -6.14 -26.51 -10.62
N LYS A 35 -6.86 -25.38 -10.67
CA LYS A 35 -8.10 -25.10 -9.93
C LYS A 35 -7.94 -25.37 -8.42
N GLU A 36 -6.76 -25.15 -7.90
CA GLU A 36 -6.43 -25.38 -6.49
C GLU A 36 -5.59 -24.22 -5.95
N ILE A 37 -6.01 -23.72 -4.77
CA ILE A 37 -5.31 -22.66 -4.07
C ILE A 37 -4.66 -23.26 -2.82
N PRO A 38 -3.32 -23.21 -2.70
CA PRO A 38 -2.67 -23.57 -1.44
C PRO A 38 -2.91 -22.50 -0.36
N ASN A 39 -2.50 -22.76 0.87
CA ASN A 39 -2.43 -21.68 1.85
C ASN A 39 -1.41 -20.63 1.40
N LEU A 40 -1.79 -19.37 1.34
CA LEU A 40 -0.98 -18.27 0.81
C LEU A 40 -0.71 -17.22 1.88
N LEU A 41 0.50 -16.67 1.87
CA LEU A 41 0.85 -15.44 2.59
C LEU A 41 1.34 -14.40 1.57
N LEU A 42 0.48 -13.44 1.23
CA LEU A 42 0.75 -12.37 0.28
C LEU A 42 1.33 -11.17 1.03
N SER A 43 2.62 -10.90 0.84
CA SER A 43 3.32 -9.81 1.51
C SER A 43 3.72 -8.70 0.54
N GLY A 44 3.82 -7.47 1.03
CA GLY A 44 4.29 -6.32 0.25
C GLY A 44 3.70 -4.99 0.71
N THR A 45 4.19 -3.90 0.17
CA THR A 45 3.75 -2.54 0.54
C THR A 45 2.25 -2.31 0.29
N ALA A 46 1.68 -1.31 0.97
CA ALA A 46 0.28 -0.95 0.78
C ALA A 46 -0.02 -0.57 -0.69
N GLY A 47 -1.24 -0.83 -1.14
CA GLY A 47 -1.71 -0.42 -2.47
C GLY A 47 -1.19 -1.25 -3.66
N THR A 48 -0.40 -2.31 -3.46
CA THR A 48 0.16 -3.17 -4.53
C THR A 48 -0.78 -4.25 -5.06
N GLY A 49 -2.03 -4.31 -4.58
CA GLY A 49 -3.06 -5.19 -5.11
C GLY A 49 -3.17 -6.57 -4.45
N LYS A 50 -2.54 -6.83 -3.30
CA LYS A 50 -2.59 -8.13 -2.58
C LYS A 50 -4.02 -8.65 -2.37
N THR A 51 -4.86 -7.87 -1.71
CA THR A 51 -6.27 -8.20 -1.45
C THR A 51 -7.07 -8.36 -2.74
N THR A 52 -6.78 -7.54 -3.75
CA THR A 52 -7.41 -7.62 -5.07
C THR A 52 -7.10 -8.96 -5.75
N VAL A 53 -5.84 -9.38 -5.72
CA VAL A 53 -5.42 -10.67 -6.29
C VAL A 53 -6.03 -11.83 -5.53
N ALA A 54 -6.06 -11.79 -4.19
CA ALA A 54 -6.70 -12.82 -3.38
C ALA A 54 -8.17 -13.02 -3.77
N ARG A 55 -8.92 -11.93 -3.93
CA ARG A 55 -10.34 -11.97 -4.36
C ARG A 55 -10.48 -12.44 -5.79
N ALA A 56 -9.72 -11.86 -6.73
CA ALA A 56 -9.77 -12.24 -8.14
C ALA A 56 -9.48 -13.74 -8.35
N LEU A 57 -8.53 -14.30 -7.60
CA LEU A 57 -8.20 -15.71 -7.63
C LEU A 57 -9.38 -16.59 -7.20
N CYS A 58 -10.05 -16.23 -6.10
CA CYS A 58 -11.23 -16.95 -5.61
C CYS A 58 -12.41 -16.84 -6.59
N GLU A 59 -12.69 -15.66 -7.11
CA GLU A 59 -13.78 -15.40 -8.06
C GLU A 59 -13.56 -16.15 -9.40
N GLU A 60 -12.33 -16.14 -9.92
CA GLU A 60 -12.01 -16.77 -11.20
C GLU A 60 -12.02 -18.29 -11.12
N ILE A 61 -11.60 -18.89 -10.01
CA ILE A 61 -11.72 -20.32 -9.75
C ILE A 61 -13.18 -20.70 -9.42
N GLY A 62 -13.97 -19.78 -8.88
CA GLY A 62 -15.34 -20.00 -8.39
C GLY A 62 -15.34 -20.72 -7.04
N CYS A 63 -14.46 -20.33 -6.12
CA CYS A 63 -14.44 -20.83 -4.75
C CYS A 63 -15.34 -19.98 -3.84
N ASP A 64 -16.06 -20.63 -2.91
CA ASP A 64 -16.68 -19.91 -1.81
C ASP A 64 -15.61 -19.29 -0.91
N TYR A 65 -15.72 -18.01 -0.61
CA TYR A 65 -14.80 -17.38 0.32
C TYR A 65 -15.46 -16.41 1.30
N ILE A 66 -14.85 -16.27 2.46
CA ILE A 66 -15.13 -15.19 3.41
C ILE A 66 -13.89 -14.31 3.55
N MET A 67 -14.12 -13.04 3.85
CA MET A 67 -13.04 -12.10 4.11
C MET A 67 -13.17 -11.54 5.52
N ILE A 68 -12.10 -11.65 6.29
CA ILE A 68 -11.99 -11.18 7.67
C ILE A 68 -10.87 -10.14 7.70
N ASN A 69 -11.14 -8.97 8.27
CA ASN A 69 -10.14 -7.94 8.45
C ASN A 69 -9.39 -8.15 9.78
N GLY A 70 -8.07 -8.38 9.70
CA GLY A 70 -7.21 -8.57 10.88
C GLY A 70 -7.06 -7.33 11.75
N SER A 71 -7.28 -6.14 11.20
CA SER A 71 -7.18 -4.88 11.94
C SER A 71 -8.42 -4.56 12.79
N ASP A 72 -9.56 -5.18 12.49
CA ASP A 72 -10.85 -4.97 13.17
C ASP A 72 -11.39 -6.27 13.78
N GLU A 73 -12.13 -7.04 13.01
CA GLU A 73 -12.77 -8.29 13.50
C GLU A 73 -11.76 -9.33 13.96
N GLY A 74 -10.58 -9.38 13.30
CA GLY A 74 -9.50 -10.30 13.62
C GLY A 74 -8.78 -10.05 14.95
N ARG A 75 -9.11 -8.97 15.68
CA ARG A 75 -8.57 -8.73 17.03
C ARG A 75 -9.21 -9.61 18.10
N HIS A 76 -10.44 -10.06 17.88
CA HIS A 76 -11.22 -10.87 18.82
C HIS A 76 -11.18 -12.34 18.41
N ILE A 77 -10.40 -13.13 19.14
CA ILE A 77 -10.17 -14.55 18.84
C ILE A 77 -11.47 -15.36 18.78
N ASP A 78 -12.44 -15.05 19.62
CA ASP A 78 -13.70 -15.82 19.70
C ASP A 78 -14.61 -15.52 18.50
N THR A 79 -14.66 -14.27 18.05
CA THR A 79 -15.39 -13.88 16.83
C THR A 79 -14.79 -14.57 15.62
N LEU A 80 -13.47 -14.49 15.47
CA LEU A 80 -12.73 -15.11 14.38
C LEU A 80 -12.91 -16.65 14.40
N ARG A 81 -12.82 -17.27 15.57
CA ARG A 81 -13.03 -18.71 15.74
C ARG A 81 -14.44 -19.14 15.31
N THR A 82 -15.44 -18.38 15.70
CA THR A 82 -16.85 -18.68 15.38
C THR A 82 -17.09 -18.50 13.87
N GLN A 83 -16.64 -17.43 13.26
CA GLN A 83 -16.81 -17.20 11.82
C GLN A 83 -16.12 -18.27 10.98
N ILE A 84 -14.85 -18.58 11.26
CA ILE A 84 -14.09 -19.60 10.51
C ILE A 84 -14.75 -20.98 10.70
N LYS A 85 -15.08 -21.36 11.95
CA LYS A 85 -15.69 -22.66 12.23
C LYS A 85 -17.02 -22.83 11.51
N ASN A 86 -17.89 -21.83 11.58
CA ASN A 86 -19.18 -21.87 10.91
C ASN A 86 -18.99 -22.01 9.39
N PHE A 87 -18.14 -21.20 8.79
CA PHE A 87 -17.86 -21.24 7.37
C PHE A 87 -17.23 -22.57 6.92
N ALA A 88 -16.22 -23.05 7.63
CA ALA A 88 -15.53 -24.30 7.29
C ALA A 88 -16.38 -25.56 7.51
N SER A 89 -17.39 -25.51 8.42
CA SER A 89 -18.27 -26.64 8.72
C SER A 89 -19.49 -26.73 7.82
N THR A 90 -19.84 -25.66 7.07
CA THR A 90 -20.95 -25.73 6.10
C THR A 90 -20.50 -26.47 4.85
N VAL A 91 -21.38 -27.28 4.27
CA VAL A 91 -21.15 -27.92 2.96
C VAL A 91 -21.49 -26.92 1.88
N SER A 92 -20.65 -26.79 0.85
CA SER A 92 -21.01 -26.01 -0.33
C SER A 92 -22.17 -26.67 -1.05
N LEU A 93 -23.18 -25.88 -1.42
CA LEU A 93 -24.36 -26.40 -2.15
C LEU A 93 -24.05 -26.75 -3.61
N GLU A 94 -22.95 -26.24 -4.13
CA GLU A 94 -22.46 -26.62 -5.45
C GLU A 94 -21.59 -27.88 -5.33
N GLU A 95 -21.85 -28.89 -6.14
CA GLU A 95 -21.13 -30.18 -6.23
C GLU A 95 -19.67 -30.04 -6.70
N THR A 96 -19.10 -28.85 -6.63
CA THR A 96 -17.71 -28.60 -6.96
C THR A 96 -16.83 -28.99 -5.79
N ASN A 97 -15.97 -29.97 -6.01
CA ASN A 97 -14.97 -30.53 -5.06
C ASN A 97 -13.87 -29.47 -4.75
N ARG A 98 -14.27 -28.20 -4.51
CA ARG A 98 -13.39 -27.05 -4.31
C ARG A 98 -13.30 -26.71 -2.84
N HIS A 99 -12.09 -26.37 -2.42
CA HIS A 99 -11.88 -25.91 -1.05
C HIS A 99 -12.51 -24.53 -0.86
N LYS A 100 -13.08 -24.31 0.31
CA LYS A 100 -13.49 -22.98 0.79
C LYS A 100 -12.27 -22.16 1.14
N ILE A 101 -12.34 -20.85 0.93
CA ILE A 101 -11.20 -19.96 1.17
C ILE A 101 -11.55 -18.97 2.27
N VAL A 102 -10.67 -18.85 3.27
CA VAL A 102 -10.71 -17.78 4.27
C VAL A 102 -9.61 -16.78 3.92
N ILE A 103 -10.02 -15.58 3.51
CA ILE A 103 -9.09 -14.46 3.27
C ILE A 103 -8.99 -13.66 4.55
N ILE A 104 -7.78 -13.54 5.09
CA ILE A 104 -7.49 -12.71 6.26
C ILE A 104 -6.67 -11.53 5.78
N ASP A 105 -7.34 -10.39 5.62
CA ASP A 105 -6.72 -9.15 5.19
C ASP A 105 -6.05 -8.44 6.37
N GLU A 106 -4.92 -7.78 6.13
CA GLU A 106 -4.15 -7.08 7.16
C GLU A 106 -3.74 -7.97 8.35
N ALA A 107 -3.29 -9.19 8.09
CA ALA A 107 -2.93 -10.18 9.11
C ALA A 107 -1.82 -9.72 10.07
N ASP A 108 -1.00 -8.76 9.68
CA ASP A 108 0.06 -8.15 10.48
C ASP A 108 -0.45 -7.24 11.61
N TYR A 109 -1.76 -6.96 11.68
CA TYR A 109 -2.41 -6.27 12.80
C TYR A 109 -2.97 -7.23 13.86
N MET A 110 -3.02 -8.53 13.58
CA MET A 110 -3.48 -9.52 14.52
C MET A 110 -2.46 -9.78 15.63
N ASN A 111 -2.96 -10.01 16.85
CA ASN A 111 -2.11 -10.30 18.00
C ASN A 111 -1.26 -11.56 17.76
N PRO A 112 0.10 -11.46 17.82
CA PRO A 112 1.00 -12.57 17.55
C PRO A 112 0.99 -13.65 18.65
N ASP A 113 0.58 -13.30 19.88
CA ASP A 113 0.63 -14.21 21.03
C ASP A 113 -0.66 -15.01 21.22
N SER A 114 -1.78 -14.53 20.67
CA SER A 114 -3.10 -15.17 20.87
C SER A 114 -3.78 -15.58 19.57
N VAL A 115 -3.96 -14.63 18.64
CA VAL A 115 -4.77 -14.83 17.43
C VAL A 115 -4.00 -15.63 16.37
N GLN A 116 -2.77 -15.27 16.09
CA GLN A 116 -1.98 -15.96 15.06
C GLN A 116 -1.70 -17.43 15.41
N PRO A 117 -1.39 -17.82 16.66
CA PRO A 117 -1.30 -19.24 17.06
C PRO A 117 -2.60 -20.02 16.87
N ALA A 118 -3.77 -19.38 17.10
CA ALA A 118 -5.04 -20.03 16.85
C ALA A 118 -5.26 -20.31 15.35
N LEU A 119 -4.87 -19.39 14.48
CA LEU A 119 -4.94 -19.58 13.02
C LEU A 119 -4.07 -20.76 12.56
N ARG A 120 -2.90 -20.96 13.16
CA ARG A 120 -2.09 -22.16 12.92
C ARG A 120 -2.91 -23.44 13.14
N ASN A 121 -3.62 -23.50 14.27
CA ASN A 121 -4.45 -24.66 14.59
C ASN A 121 -5.62 -24.81 13.61
N PHE A 122 -6.21 -23.71 13.14
CA PHE A 122 -7.30 -23.76 12.14
C PHE A 122 -6.83 -24.30 10.80
N ILE A 123 -5.65 -23.90 10.33
CA ILE A 123 -5.05 -24.45 9.11
C ILE A 123 -4.95 -25.98 9.22
N GLU A 124 -4.48 -26.49 10.36
CA GLU A 124 -4.33 -27.94 10.58
C GLU A 124 -5.67 -28.66 10.75
N THR A 125 -6.62 -28.02 11.41
CA THR A 125 -7.94 -28.63 11.69
C THR A 125 -8.80 -28.71 10.42
N PHE A 126 -8.79 -27.67 9.61
CA PHE A 126 -9.70 -27.55 8.45
C PHE A 126 -9.03 -27.82 7.10
N TYR A 127 -7.81 -28.39 7.07
CA TYR A 127 -7.04 -28.59 5.84
C TYR A 127 -7.76 -29.34 4.73
N LYS A 128 -8.72 -30.22 5.07
CA LYS A 128 -9.49 -31.00 4.07
C LYS A 128 -10.50 -30.14 3.31
N ASN A 129 -11.09 -29.15 3.98
CA ASN A 129 -12.24 -28.40 3.45
C ASN A 129 -11.93 -26.93 3.18
N CYS A 130 -10.86 -26.39 3.79
CA CYS A 130 -10.60 -24.96 3.77
C CYS A 130 -9.13 -24.65 3.52
N ARG A 131 -8.88 -23.53 2.81
CA ARG A 131 -7.54 -22.94 2.66
C ARG A 131 -7.57 -21.50 3.14
N PHE A 132 -6.41 -20.97 3.42
CA PHE A 132 -6.25 -19.65 4.01
C PHE A 132 -5.38 -18.78 3.11
N ILE A 133 -5.80 -17.54 2.87
CA ILE A 133 -5.01 -16.53 2.20
C ILE A 133 -4.83 -15.36 3.17
N PHE A 134 -3.60 -15.14 3.58
CA PHE A 134 -3.23 -14.02 4.44
C PHE A 134 -2.67 -12.90 3.58
N THR A 135 -3.05 -11.66 3.84
CA THR A 135 -2.35 -10.50 3.31
C THR A 135 -1.66 -9.74 4.44
N CYS A 136 -0.48 -9.19 4.20
CA CYS A 136 0.22 -8.36 5.17
C CYS A 136 1.10 -7.31 4.48
N ASN A 137 1.34 -6.21 5.16
CA ASN A 137 2.33 -5.22 4.74
C ASN A 137 3.71 -5.55 5.32
N PHE A 138 3.76 -6.09 6.53
CA PHE A 138 4.98 -6.40 7.26
C PHE A 138 5.04 -7.89 7.60
N LYS A 139 5.69 -8.69 6.75
CA LYS A 139 5.81 -10.14 6.95
C LYS A 139 6.53 -10.55 8.24
N ASN A 140 7.40 -9.68 8.77
CA ASN A 140 8.07 -9.89 10.05
C ASN A 140 7.16 -9.83 11.28
N LYS A 141 5.94 -9.29 11.15
CA LYS A 141 4.91 -9.33 12.19
C LYS A 141 4.09 -10.62 12.18
N ILE A 142 4.28 -11.48 11.19
CA ILE A 142 3.62 -12.79 11.11
C ILE A 142 4.54 -13.82 11.74
N ILE A 143 3.98 -14.67 12.62
CA ILE A 143 4.76 -15.69 13.33
C ILE A 143 5.35 -16.74 12.39
N PRO A 144 6.56 -17.28 12.67
CA PRO A 144 7.20 -18.30 11.83
C PRO A 144 6.34 -19.55 11.59
N ALA A 145 5.48 -19.88 12.53
CA ALA A 145 4.56 -21.02 12.43
C ALA A 145 3.53 -20.88 11.31
N LEU A 146 3.11 -19.66 10.94
CA LEU A 146 2.25 -19.41 9.80
C LEU A 146 3.08 -19.38 8.50
N HIS A 147 4.28 -18.80 8.52
CA HIS A 147 5.18 -18.83 7.37
C HIS A 147 5.45 -20.26 6.86
N SER A 148 5.67 -21.21 7.76
CA SER A 148 5.96 -22.59 7.40
C SER A 148 4.76 -23.37 6.82
N ARG A 149 3.54 -22.86 7.00
CA ARG A 149 2.27 -23.47 6.55
C ARG A 149 1.68 -22.84 5.31
N CYS A 150 2.28 -21.74 4.85
CA CYS A 150 1.81 -20.97 3.70
C CYS A 150 2.88 -20.85 2.65
N THR A 151 2.48 -20.82 1.39
CA THR A 151 3.34 -20.38 0.30
C THR A 151 3.45 -18.87 0.39
N VAL A 152 4.65 -18.37 0.69
CA VAL A 152 4.92 -16.95 0.81
C VAL A 152 5.13 -16.34 -0.58
N ILE A 153 4.31 -15.36 -0.95
CA ILE A 153 4.40 -14.64 -2.22
C ILE A 153 4.64 -13.16 -1.91
N ASP A 154 5.76 -12.64 -2.39
CA ASP A 154 6.17 -11.27 -2.14
C ASP A 154 5.79 -10.37 -3.34
N PHE A 155 4.95 -9.36 -3.08
CA PHE A 155 4.52 -8.35 -4.06
C PHE A 155 5.56 -7.24 -4.24
N ARG A 156 6.83 -7.57 -4.05
CA ARG A 156 7.93 -6.64 -4.24
C ARG A 156 8.22 -6.48 -5.73
N ILE A 157 8.19 -5.23 -6.18
CA ILE A 157 8.54 -4.89 -7.56
C ILE A 157 10.03 -4.48 -7.60
N THR A 158 10.82 -5.23 -8.35
CA THR A 158 12.26 -4.95 -8.53
C THR A 158 12.47 -3.80 -9.50
N ASN A 159 13.67 -3.20 -9.50
CA ASN A 159 13.97 -2.06 -10.38
C ASN A 159 13.80 -2.40 -11.88
N GLY A 160 14.10 -3.64 -12.28
CA GLY A 160 13.92 -4.09 -13.67
C GLY A 160 12.45 -4.22 -14.11
N GLN A 161 11.55 -4.46 -13.16
CA GLN A 161 10.12 -4.67 -13.40
C GLN A 161 9.29 -3.38 -13.25
N LYS A 162 9.89 -2.29 -12.77
CA LYS A 162 9.18 -1.00 -12.56
C LYS A 162 8.59 -0.44 -13.84
N VAL A 163 9.32 -0.50 -14.94
CA VAL A 163 8.88 0.09 -16.21
C VAL A 163 7.68 -0.67 -16.77
N SER A 164 7.74 -2.00 -16.81
CA SER A 164 6.65 -2.84 -17.33
C SER A 164 5.37 -2.70 -16.51
N THR A 165 5.46 -2.75 -15.16
CA THR A 165 4.31 -2.59 -14.28
C THR A 165 3.75 -1.17 -14.28
N ALA A 166 4.61 -0.13 -14.37
CA ALA A 166 4.15 1.25 -14.51
C ALA A 166 3.45 1.49 -15.85
N THR A 167 3.93 0.86 -16.93
CA THR A 167 3.28 0.92 -18.26
C THR A 167 1.92 0.24 -18.23
N ALA A 168 1.81 -0.94 -17.64
CA ALA A 168 0.54 -1.64 -17.47
C ALA A 168 -0.46 -0.82 -16.63
N LEU A 169 0.02 -0.17 -15.56
CA LEU A 169 -0.81 0.74 -14.77
C LEU A 169 -1.29 1.94 -15.61
N LEU A 170 -0.40 2.54 -16.40
CA LEU A 170 -0.74 3.67 -17.27
C LEU A 170 -1.84 3.29 -18.28
N GLU A 171 -1.72 2.14 -18.93
CA GLU A 171 -2.73 1.64 -19.87
C GLU A 171 -4.07 1.41 -19.18
N ARG A 172 -4.06 0.81 -18.00
CA ARG A 172 -5.27 0.62 -17.19
C ARG A 172 -5.93 1.93 -16.81
N LEU A 173 -5.16 2.92 -16.34
CA LEU A 173 -5.69 4.23 -15.99
C LEU A 173 -6.25 4.99 -17.20
N MET A 174 -5.60 4.91 -18.35
CA MET A 174 -6.11 5.51 -19.59
C MET A 174 -7.43 4.86 -20.04
N THR A 175 -7.60 3.55 -19.84
CA THR A 175 -8.86 2.84 -20.09
C THR A 175 -9.97 3.35 -19.17
N ILE A 176 -9.68 3.46 -17.86
CA ILE A 176 -10.64 4.00 -16.86
C ILE A 176 -11.08 5.42 -17.27
N LEU A 177 -10.12 6.29 -17.58
CA LEU A 177 -10.42 7.67 -17.98
C LEU A 177 -11.27 7.75 -19.26
N LYS A 178 -11.05 6.85 -20.21
CA LYS A 178 -11.86 6.75 -21.41
C LYS A 178 -13.29 6.31 -21.10
N GLU A 179 -13.47 5.33 -20.23
CA GLU A 179 -14.80 4.88 -19.78
C GLU A 179 -15.57 5.96 -19.01
N GLU A 180 -14.85 6.76 -18.21
CA GLU A 180 -15.42 7.92 -17.48
C GLU A 180 -15.55 9.17 -18.35
N GLN A 181 -15.20 9.11 -19.64
CA GLN A 181 -15.29 10.22 -20.60
C GLN A 181 -14.45 11.45 -20.21
N ILE A 182 -13.30 11.23 -19.55
CA ILE A 182 -12.42 12.29 -19.08
C ILE A 182 -11.24 12.44 -20.02
N SER A 183 -11.03 13.66 -20.52
CA SER A 183 -9.85 13.99 -21.32
C SER A 183 -8.63 14.09 -20.43
N ALA A 184 -7.55 13.36 -20.76
CA ALA A 184 -6.34 13.34 -19.97
C ALA A 184 -5.07 13.37 -20.86
N ASP A 185 -4.08 14.13 -20.43
CA ASP A 185 -2.74 14.07 -21.02
C ASP A 185 -1.98 12.85 -20.46
N LYS A 186 -1.58 11.94 -21.35
CA LYS A 186 -0.85 10.72 -20.99
C LYS A 186 0.44 11.01 -20.21
N LYS A 187 1.11 12.14 -20.48
CA LYS A 187 2.33 12.55 -19.74
C LYS A 187 2.01 12.91 -18.30
N VAL A 188 0.89 13.60 -18.06
CA VAL A 188 0.44 13.99 -16.72
C VAL A 188 0.07 12.75 -15.89
N VAL A 189 -0.64 11.78 -16.50
CA VAL A 189 -0.97 10.51 -15.82
C VAL A 189 0.30 9.71 -15.53
N ALA A 190 1.27 9.67 -16.44
CA ALA A 190 2.55 8.99 -16.21
C ALA A 190 3.34 9.61 -15.05
N GLU A 191 3.35 10.94 -14.93
CA GLU A 191 4.00 11.64 -13.83
C GLU A 191 3.28 11.39 -12.49
N LEU A 192 1.94 11.35 -12.48
CA LEU A 192 1.16 10.98 -11.30
C LEU A 192 1.52 9.55 -10.82
N ILE A 193 1.66 8.61 -11.76
CA ILE A 193 2.13 7.25 -11.46
C ILE A 193 3.52 7.30 -10.80
N GLN A 194 4.48 7.99 -11.38
CA GLN A 194 5.85 8.05 -10.84
C GLN A 194 5.90 8.56 -9.40
N ARG A 195 5.00 9.47 -9.04
CA ARG A 195 4.93 10.05 -7.68
C ARG A 195 4.42 9.08 -6.62
N HIS A 196 3.47 8.23 -6.98
CA HIS A 196 2.78 7.37 -6.01
C HIS A 196 3.17 5.90 -6.12
N TYR A 197 3.96 5.56 -7.14
CA TYR A 197 4.41 4.20 -7.36
C TYR A 197 5.22 3.67 -6.17
N PRO A 198 4.96 2.46 -5.67
CA PRO A 198 4.12 1.39 -6.21
C PRO A 198 2.68 1.34 -5.65
N ASP A 199 2.16 2.41 -5.06
CA ASP A 199 0.81 2.44 -4.51
C ASP A 199 -0.23 2.73 -5.61
N PHE A 200 -0.78 1.67 -6.20
CA PHE A 200 -1.80 1.77 -7.26
C PHE A 200 -3.11 2.36 -6.72
N ARG A 201 -3.49 2.02 -5.49
CA ARG A 201 -4.72 2.53 -4.84
C ARG A 201 -4.67 4.04 -4.72
N ARG A 202 -3.57 4.58 -4.21
CA ARG A 202 -3.37 6.02 -4.07
C ARG A 202 -3.39 6.71 -5.43
N THR A 203 -2.75 6.13 -6.43
CA THR A 203 -2.73 6.67 -7.80
C THR A 203 -4.15 6.80 -8.37
N ILE A 204 -4.99 5.77 -8.22
CA ILE A 204 -6.38 5.78 -8.70
C ILE A 204 -7.22 6.81 -7.95
N ASN A 205 -7.10 6.90 -6.62
CA ASN A 205 -7.83 7.87 -5.80
C ASN A 205 -7.47 9.31 -6.16
N GLU A 206 -6.17 9.59 -6.35
CA GLU A 206 -5.72 10.92 -6.78
C GLU A 206 -6.24 11.24 -8.18
N LEU A 207 -6.21 10.29 -9.09
CA LEU A 207 -6.76 10.46 -10.43
C LEU A 207 -8.26 10.77 -10.39
N GLN A 208 -9.03 10.05 -9.57
CA GLN A 208 -10.45 10.30 -9.36
C GLN A 208 -10.69 11.69 -8.78
N ARG A 209 -9.89 12.11 -7.78
CA ARG A 209 -10.00 13.45 -7.18
C ARG A 209 -9.81 14.56 -8.22
N TYR A 210 -8.87 14.38 -9.15
CA TYR A 210 -8.64 15.37 -10.20
C TYR A 210 -9.67 15.34 -11.32
N SER A 211 -10.30 14.21 -11.55
CA SER A 211 -11.31 14.01 -12.58
C SER A 211 -12.57 14.88 -12.39
N VAL A 212 -12.85 15.31 -11.16
CA VAL A 212 -13.98 16.21 -10.83
C VAL A 212 -13.94 17.51 -11.65
N ARG A 213 -12.76 17.93 -12.13
CA ARG A 213 -12.59 19.10 -12.99
C ARG A 213 -12.88 18.82 -14.47
N GLY A 214 -13.24 17.59 -14.84
CA GLY A 214 -13.57 17.16 -16.20
C GLY A 214 -12.36 17.04 -17.14
N LYS A 215 -11.18 17.46 -16.73
CA LYS A 215 -9.96 17.39 -17.52
C LYS A 215 -8.73 17.20 -16.63
N ILE A 216 -7.83 16.33 -17.06
CA ILE A 216 -6.55 16.08 -16.39
C ILE A 216 -5.43 16.67 -17.24
N ASP A 217 -4.95 17.83 -16.85
CA ASP A 217 -3.88 18.57 -17.53
C ASP A 217 -2.70 18.90 -16.59
N SER A 218 -1.65 19.53 -17.14
CA SER A 218 -0.43 19.89 -16.40
C SER A 218 -0.67 20.83 -15.21
N GLY A 219 -1.80 21.53 -15.13
CA GLY A 219 -2.16 22.37 -14.00
C GLY A 219 -2.31 21.57 -12.68
N ILE A 220 -2.55 20.27 -12.80
CA ILE A 220 -2.63 19.34 -11.65
C ILE A 220 -1.24 19.09 -11.06
N LEU A 221 -0.22 19.01 -11.89
CA LEU A 221 1.16 18.76 -11.46
C LEU A 221 1.77 19.94 -10.73
N VAL A 222 1.40 21.15 -11.13
CA VAL A 222 1.85 22.42 -10.52
C VAL A 222 1.31 22.55 -9.07
N SER A 223 0.12 22.02 -8.80
CA SER A 223 -0.49 22.10 -7.46
C SER A 223 0.14 21.13 -6.43
N LEU A 224 1.03 20.24 -6.84
CA LEU A 224 1.32 19.05 -6.04
C LEU A 224 2.71 18.89 -5.47
N SER A 225 3.69 19.73 -5.60
CA SER A 225 4.85 19.52 -4.73
C SER A 225 6.25 19.97 -5.20
N GLU A 226 6.54 20.15 -6.47
CA GLU A 226 7.91 20.56 -6.83
C GLU A 226 8.21 22.02 -6.45
N ILE A 227 7.20 22.88 -6.52
CA ILE A 227 7.33 24.29 -6.10
C ILE A 227 7.60 24.34 -4.59
N ASN A 228 6.84 23.58 -3.79
CA ASN A 228 6.99 23.54 -2.34
C ASN A 228 8.37 23.01 -1.87
N ASN A 229 8.93 22.05 -2.58
CA ASN A 229 10.21 21.43 -2.18
C ASN A 229 11.43 22.30 -2.54
N LYS A 230 11.43 22.92 -3.72
CA LYS A 230 12.48 23.87 -4.11
C LYS A 230 12.46 25.14 -3.25
N GLU A 231 11.25 25.60 -2.92
CA GLU A 231 11.08 26.72 -2.00
C GLU A 231 11.59 26.40 -0.60
N LEU A 232 11.29 25.19 -0.06
CA LEU A 232 11.83 24.76 1.25
C LEU A 232 13.36 24.81 1.26
N ILE A 233 14.01 24.22 0.26
CA ILE A 233 15.49 24.25 0.19
C ILE A 233 16.02 25.69 0.14
N LYS A 234 15.40 26.57 -0.65
CA LYS A 234 15.78 27.97 -0.71
C LYS A 234 15.63 28.66 0.65
N MET A 235 14.52 28.42 1.36
CA MET A 235 14.29 28.98 2.68
C MET A 235 15.32 28.48 3.71
N LEU A 236 15.66 27.19 3.69
CA LEU A 236 16.66 26.61 4.58
C LEU A 236 18.08 27.16 4.28
N LYS A 237 18.46 27.23 3.01
CA LYS A 237 19.75 27.77 2.56
C LYS A 237 19.92 29.27 2.92
N GLU A 238 18.86 30.05 2.73
CA GLU A 238 18.83 31.48 3.03
C GLU A 238 18.52 31.77 4.51
N LYS A 239 18.34 30.74 5.34
CA LYS A 239 18.01 30.84 6.77
C LYS A 239 16.77 31.68 7.08
N ARG A 240 15.75 31.58 6.21
CA ARG A 240 14.47 32.31 6.35
C ARG A 240 13.50 31.55 7.26
N PHE A 241 13.68 31.70 8.59
CA PHE A 241 12.88 30.97 9.59
C PHE A 241 11.37 31.22 9.45
N GLY A 242 10.92 32.46 9.26
CA GLY A 242 9.49 32.79 9.18
C GLY A 242 8.78 32.15 7.99
N ASP A 243 9.46 32.05 6.84
CA ASP A 243 8.90 31.43 5.66
C ASP A 243 8.93 29.89 5.77
N MET A 244 10.00 29.33 6.36
CA MET A 244 10.09 27.90 6.68
C MET A 244 8.96 27.48 7.62
N ARG A 245 8.65 28.26 8.67
CA ARG A 245 7.53 27.99 9.57
C ARG A 245 6.19 28.00 8.83
N LYS A 246 5.95 28.97 7.95
CA LYS A 246 4.73 29.00 7.12
C LYS A 246 4.60 27.76 6.25
N TRP A 247 5.74 27.31 5.67
CA TRP A 247 5.76 26.08 4.87
C TRP A 247 5.39 24.87 5.73
N VAL A 248 5.87 24.78 6.97
CA VAL A 248 5.51 23.70 7.92
C VAL A 248 4.01 23.70 8.15
N VAL A 249 3.40 24.83 8.53
CA VAL A 249 1.96 24.95 8.79
C VAL A 249 1.13 24.50 7.59
N GLN A 250 1.52 24.84 6.37
CA GLN A 250 0.84 24.43 5.13
C GLN A 250 0.96 22.93 4.80
N ASN A 251 1.86 22.20 5.46
CA ASN A 251 2.10 20.79 5.20
C ASN A 251 1.78 19.87 6.38
N LEU A 252 1.26 20.39 7.50
CA LEU A 252 0.92 19.63 8.70
C LEU A 252 -0.20 18.59 8.50
N ASP A 253 -1.07 18.78 7.49
CA ASP A 253 -2.13 17.83 7.15
C ASP A 253 -1.62 16.49 6.58
N LYS A 254 -0.31 16.40 6.30
CA LYS A 254 0.33 15.19 5.81
C LYS A 254 0.72 14.29 6.99
N ASP A 255 0.70 12.97 6.75
CA ASP A 255 1.24 12.01 7.72
C ASP A 255 2.68 12.36 8.11
N PRO A 256 3.00 12.50 9.41
CA PRO A 256 4.34 12.89 9.88
C PRO A 256 5.46 12.00 9.35
N SER A 257 5.25 10.68 9.31
CA SER A 257 6.28 9.74 8.82
C SER A 257 6.60 9.95 7.35
N SER A 258 5.58 10.20 6.53
CA SER A 258 5.74 10.50 5.10
C SER A 258 6.42 11.86 4.88
N LEU A 259 6.15 12.82 5.75
CA LEU A 259 6.73 14.17 5.68
C LEU A 259 8.23 14.14 6.01
N PHE A 260 8.64 13.45 7.08
CA PHE A 260 10.06 13.27 7.42
C PHE A 260 10.83 12.52 6.33
N SER A 261 10.23 11.46 5.74
CA SER A 261 10.84 10.73 4.63
C SER A 261 11.04 11.62 3.39
N ASN A 262 10.06 12.46 3.05
CA ASN A 262 10.16 13.40 1.94
C ASN A 262 11.24 14.46 2.19
N ILE A 263 11.29 15.03 3.39
CA ILE A 263 12.32 16.00 3.81
C ILE A 263 13.73 15.37 3.68
N TYR A 264 13.89 14.11 4.14
CA TYR A 264 15.15 13.39 4.00
C TYR A 264 15.59 13.26 2.53
N GLU A 265 14.70 12.82 1.64
CA GLU A 265 15.03 12.67 0.21
C GLU A 265 15.42 13.99 -0.46
N ILE A 266 14.76 15.08 -0.08
CA ILE A 266 15.04 16.41 -0.59
C ILE A 266 16.40 16.89 -0.09
N LEU A 267 16.64 16.81 1.19
CA LEU A 267 17.89 17.25 1.83
C LEU A 267 19.08 16.45 1.32
N TYR A 268 18.95 15.14 1.14
CA TYR A 268 20.00 14.27 0.62
C TYR A 268 20.56 14.74 -0.74
N LYS A 269 19.71 15.29 -1.59
CA LYS A 269 20.09 15.78 -2.93
C LYS A 269 20.79 17.15 -2.90
N HIS A 270 20.49 17.99 -1.88
CA HIS A 270 20.86 19.40 -1.86
C HIS A 270 21.88 19.77 -0.78
N LEU A 271 22.15 18.87 0.17
CA LEU A 271 23.17 19.07 1.22
C LEU A 271 24.58 18.75 0.69
N ASP A 272 25.58 19.42 1.27
CA ASP A 272 26.97 18.99 1.14
C ASP A 272 27.12 17.56 1.68
N PRO A 273 27.85 16.66 1.00
CA PRO A 273 28.04 15.29 1.45
C PRO A 273 28.52 15.13 2.90
N LYS A 274 29.31 16.08 3.41
CA LYS A 274 29.78 16.08 4.82
C LYS A 274 28.67 16.37 5.82
N SER A 275 27.61 17.08 5.41
CA SER A 275 26.47 17.44 6.28
C SER A 275 25.34 16.41 6.25
N VAL A 276 25.34 15.48 5.30
CA VAL A 276 24.31 14.46 5.18
C VAL A 276 24.18 13.58 6.43
N PRO A 277 25.27 13.05 7.04
CA PRO A 277 25.16 12.24 8.25
C PRO A 277 24.49 12.99 9.41
N GLN A 278 24.82 14.27 9.59
CA GLN A 278 24.23 15.11 10.64
C GLN A 278 22.73 15.31 10.39
N ALA A 279 22.33 15.60 9.17
CA ALA A 279 20.91 15.73 8.81
C ALA A 279 20.11 14.44 9.06
N VAL A 280 20.70 13.28 8.78
CA VAL A 280 20.08 11.97 9.05
C VAL A 280 19.82 11.76 10.53
N LEU A 281 20.82 12.03 11.38
CA LEU A 281 20.68 11.90 12.83
C LEU A 281 19.60 12.84 13.38
N THR A 282 19.60 14.10 12.94
CA THR A 282 18.59 15.08 13.34
C THR A 282 17.19 14.63 12.91
N ILE A 283 17.00 14.24 11.64
CA ILE A 283 15.69 13.80 11.14
C ILE A 283 15.21 12.57 11.90
N ALA A 284 16.09 11.57 12.15
CA ALA A 284 15.73 10.35 12.86
C ALA A 284 15.27 10.61 14.30
N ASP A 285 15.94 11.53 15.01
CA ASP A 285 15.58 11.92 16.37
C ASP A 285 14.21 12.60 16.43
N TYR A 286 13.95 13.55 15.54
CA TYR A 286 12.65 14.23 15.49
C TYR A 286 11.53 13.33 14.95
N GLN A 287 11.82 12.41 14.04
CA GLN A 287 10.88 11.40 13.60
C GLN A 287 10.48 10.46 14.75
N TYR A 288 11.44 10.04 15.58
CA TYR A 288 11.14 9.26 16.79
C TYR A 288 10.28 10.08 17.77
N LYS A 289 10.64 11.32 18.03
CA LYS A 289 9.87 12.23 18.91
C LYS A 289 8.46 12.47 18.39
N SER A 290 8.20 12.43 17.08
CA SER A 290 6.88 12.68 16.50
C SER A 290 5.80 11.71 16.99
N ALA A 291 6.17 10.51 17.47
CA ALA A 291 5.25 9.57 18.07
C ALA A 291 4.72 9.99 19.46
N PHE A 292 5.40 10.93 20.14
CA PHE A 292 5.15 11.26 21.54
C PHE A 292 4.82 12.74 21.79
N VAL A 293 5.09 13.61 20.83
CA VAL A 293 4.86 15.06 21.00
C VAL A 293 3.39 15.42 20.85
N ALA A 294 2.94 16.37 21.67
CA ALA A 294 1.58 16.91 21.57
C ALA A 294 1.39 17.85 20.37
N ASP A 295 2.45 18.52 19.92
CA ASP A 295 2.41 19.49 18.83
C ASP A 295 3.43 19.13 17.74
N GLN A 296 2.92 18.70 16.60
CA GLN A 296 3.71 18.31 15.43
C GLN A 296 4.33 19.53 14.72
N GLU A 297 3.70 20.71 14.79
CA GLU A 297 4.26 21.94 14.21
C GLU A 297 5.59 22.27 14.88
N ILE A 298 5.58 22.32 16.22
CA ILE A 298 6.78 22.63 17.00
C ILE A 298 7.89 21.60 16.72
N ASN A 299 7.55 20.32 16.68
CA ASN A 299 8.51 19.25 16.43
C ASN A 299 9.18 19.40 15.06
N LEU A 300 8.40 19.65 14.02
CA LEU A 300 8.92 19.77 12.66
C LEU A 300 9.69 21.08 12.45
N VAL A 301 9.19 22.18 13.00
CA VAL A 301 9.92 23.47 12.99
C VAL A 301 11.25 23.36 13.69
N ALA A 302 11.33 22.68 14.84
CA ALA A 302 12.58 22.45 15.57
C ALA A 302 13.56 21.61 14.74
N CYS A 303 13.08 20.52 14.11
CA CYS A 303 13.88 19.71 13.20
C CYS A 303 14.52 20.53 12.07
N LEU A 304 13.72 21.29 11.35
CA LEU A 304 14.19 22.10 10.22
C LEU A 304 15.10 23.25 10.67
N THR A 305 14.87 23.80 11.86
CA THR A 305 15.74 24.84 12.44
C THR A 305 17.11 24.27 12.78
N GLU A 306 17.18 23.07 13.34
CA GLU A 306 18.44 22.41 13.64
C GLU A 306 19.21 22.05 12.36
N VAL A 307 18.53 21.52 11.33
CA VAL A 307 19.12 21.29 10.00
C VAL A 307 19.66 22.60 9.41
N MET A 308 18.90 23.70 9.52
CA MET A 308 19.30 25.03 9.04
C MET A 308 20.54 25.58 9.76
N ALA A 309 20.70 25.26 11.07
CA ALA A 309 21.82 25.71 11.87
C ALA A 309 23.08 24.88 11.67
N GLN A 310 22.96 23.57 11.53
CA GLN A 310 24.08 22.62 11.57
C GLN A 310 24.53 22.12 10.19
N CYS A 311 23.69 22.20 9.16
CA CYS A 311 23.98 21.64 7.85
C CYS A 311 24.37 22.70 6.83
N GLN A 312 25.30 22.35 5.96
CA GLN A 312 25.71 23.16 4.80
C GLN A 312 25.02 22.65 3.55
N PHE A 313 24.52 23.58 2.75
CA PHE A 313 23.85 23.29 1.46
C PHE A 313 24.84 23.54 0.30
N LYS A 314 24.69 22.73 -0.74
CA LYS A 314 25.44 22.90 -2.01
C LYS A 314 25.16 24.25 -2.67
#